data_e30493d3464a00d50bb14f9b406865a8
#
_entry.id   e30493d3464a00d50bb14f9b406865a8
#
_cell.length_a   1.000
_cell.length_b   1.000
_cell.length_c   1.000
_cell.angle_alpha   90.00
_cell.angle_beta   90.00
_cell.angle_gamma   90.00
#
_symmetry.space_group_name_H-M   'P 1'
#
loop_
_entity.id
_entity.type
_entity.pdbx_description
1 polymer ?
#
loop_
_entity_poly.entity_id
_entity_poly.type
_entity_poly.pdbx_seq_one_letter_code
_entity_poly.pdbx_strand_id
1 'polypeptide(L)'
;MFDISKTARPNILCLEPYHCARDDFQEGILLDANENTYGPSFTEMSSKEKAMELNRYPDPHQLLLKQRLCDFRNMEMNESFIKSNSKLTTKNVCLTVGSDGGIDLVMRCFARPGKEKILVCPPTYPMYFSCACLNDLGVVYEPLDKKTFQIYPQKILADLRMDPSIKLVFITSPGNPTAQMIRLELIWDLIHGVEEMSWHGLVILDEAYIDFCPQGSSLATRVNEHKNLVVLQTFSKSFALAGIRLGTVYSSPEVSSLLNIARDPYSQNKDCCYAALKATSQKAISMMKLKCNRIAIQRSLVLERLSKIKGIGTNVGGENANFILAQVLNKEGKPDSKLAYQVYWKMATEKKIVIRFRGRDLNCEGCLRITIGTHEENALLLANIEKVLSSLQ
;
A
#
# COMPACT_ATOMS: atom_id res chain seq x y z
N MET A 1 -15.10 23.35 3.01
CA MET A 1 -15.85 22.30 2.27
C MET A 1 -14.97 21.77 1.14
N PHE A 2 -14.89 20.45 0.95
CA PHE A 2 -14.13 19.83 -0.15
C PHE A 2 -14.63 20.31 -1.51
N ASP A 3 -13.69 20.67 -2.40
CA ASP A 3 -13.99 21.16 -3.75
C ASP A 3 -13.04 20.50 -4.74
N ILE A 4 -13.54 19.57 -5.54
CA ILE A 4 -12.74 18.80 -6.50
C ILE A 4 -12.09 19.70 -7.56
N SER A 5 -12.75 20.82 -7.93
CA SER A 5 -12.22 21.77 -8.92
C SER A 5 -10.97 22.52 -8.46
N LYS A 6 -10.80 22.67 -7.15
CA LYS A 6 -9.61 23.27 -6.52
C LYS A 6 -8.56 22.23 -6.12
N THR A 7 -8.97 20.97 -6.02
CA THR A 7 -8.12 19.86 -5.57
C THR A 7 -7.40 19.21 -6.73
N ALA A 8 -8.09 18.93 -7.84
CA ALA A 8 -7.51 18.29 -9.01
C ALA A 8 -6.79 19.29 -9.93
N ARG A 9 -5.88 18.78 -10.75
CA ARG A 9 -5.20 19.57 -11.79
C ARG A 9 -6.21 20.00 -12.85
N PRO A 10 -6.16 21.25 -13.36
CA PRO A 10 -7.13 21.77 -14.32
C PRO A 10 -7.23 20.94 -15.62
N ASN A 11 -6.11 20.44 -16.12
CA ASN A 11 -6.08 19.60 -17.31
C ASN A 11 -6.70 18.21 -17.08
N ILE A 12 -6.70 17.71 -15.85
CA ILE A 12 -7.36 16.43 -15.48
C ILE A 12 -8.88 16.61 -15.41
N LEU A 13 -9.34 17.76 -14.93
CA LEU A 13 -10.78 18.10 -14.89
C LEU A 13 -11.42 18.20 -16.28
N CYS A 14 -10.62 18.45 -17.29
CA CYS A 14 -11.07 18.55 -18.70
C CYS A 14 -11.01 17.21 -19.47
N LEU A 15 -10.53 16.13 -18.84
CA LEU A 15 -10.46 14.83 -19.49
C LEU A 15 -11.85 14.21 -19.63
N GLU A 16 -12.14 13.71 -20.81
CA GLU A 16 -13.30 12.87 -21.05
C GLU A 16 -12.96 11.40 -20.71
N PRO A 17 -13.91 10.64 -20.16
CA PRO A 17 -13.73 9.20 -19.96
C PRO A 17 -13.39 8.50 -21.28
N TYR A 18 -12.41 7.61 -21.25
CA TYR A 18 -12.20 6.72 -22.39
C TYR A 18 -13.45 5.85 -22.58
N HIS A 19 -14.04 5.93 -23.76
CA HIS A 19 -15.21 5.16 -24.13
C HIS A 19 -14.82 4.19 -25.24
N CYS A 20 -15.09 2.91 -25.06
CA CYS A 20 -14.87 1.89 -26.05
C CYS A 20 -16.20 1.32 -26.56
N ALA A 21 -16.23 0.78 -27.77
CA ALA A 21 -17.46 0.23 -28.34
C ALA A 21 -18.06 -0.91 -27.47
N ARG A 22 -17.23 -1.58 -26.64
CA ARG A 22 -17.67 -2.63 -25.70
C ARG A 22 -18.35 -2.10 -24.44
N ASP A 23 -18.33 -0.81 -24.20
CA ASP A 23 -19.17 -0.21 -23.17
C ASP A 23 -20.65 -0.27 -23.57
N ASP A 24 -20.92 -0.23 -24.89
CA ASP A 24 -22.26 -0.30 -25.46
C ASP A 24 -22.63 -1.71 -25.96
N PHE A 25 -21.66 -2.45 -26.54
CA PHE A 25 -21.89 -3.74 -27.22
C PHE A 25 -20.88 -4.78 -26.72
N GLN A 26 -21.35 -5.81 -26.04
CA GLN A 26 -20.51 -6.88 -25.46
C GLN A 26 -20.63 -8.22 -26.18
N GLU A 27 -21.60 -8.35 -27.07
CA GLU A 27 -21.93 -9.60 -27.79
C GLU A 27 -21.90 -9.42 -29.29
N GLY A 28 -21.76 -10.53 -30.04
CA GLY A 28 -21.74 -10.57 -31.47
C GLY A 28 -20.33 -10.68 -32.06
N ILE A 29 -20.17 -10.26 -33.30
CA ILE A 29 -18.86 -10.27 -34.01
C ILE A 29 -18.14 -8.96 -33.67
N LEU A 30 -17.17 -9.04 -32.76
CA LEU A 30 -16.46 -7.88 -32.23
C LEU A 30 -15.24 -7.57 -33.12
N LEU A 31 -15.31 -6.48 -33.91
CA LEU A 31 -14.26 -5.99 -34.80
C LEU A 31 -13.87 -4.53 -34.52
N ASP A 32 -14.01 -4.10 -33.29
CA ASP A 32 -13.93 -2.71 -32.85
C ASP A 32 -12.54 -2.27 -32.33
N ALA A 33 -11.70 -3.21 -31.87
CA ALA A 33 -10.49 -2.89 -31.13
C ALA A 33 -9.19 -3.32 -31.86
N ASN A 34 -9.23 -3.58 -33.16
CA ASN A 34 -8.08 -3.99 -33.96
C ASN A 34 -7.35 -5.24 -33.44
N GLU A 35 -8.07 -6.11 -32.77
CA GLU A 35 -7.53 -7.35 -32.19
C GLU A 35 -7.33 -8.40 -33.29
N ASN A 36 -6.34 -9.27 -33.12
CA ASN A 36 -6.11 -10.37 -34.03
C ASN A 36 -7.10 -11.50 -33.76
N THR A 37 -8.09 -11.66 -34.63
CA THR A 37 -9.13 -12.69 -34.49
C THR A 37 -8.64 -14.13 -34.73
N TYR A 38 -7.44 -14.30 -35.32
CA TYR A 38 -6.81 -15.61 -35.48
C TYR A 38 -6.16 -16.13 -34.20
N GLY A 39 -6.12 -15.33 -33.13
CA GLY A 39 -5.60 -15.71 -31.82
C GLY A 39 -4.12 -15.36 -31.64
N PRO A 40 -3.55 -15.83 -30.51
CA PRO A 40 -2.14 -15.63 -30.18
C PRO A 40 -1.18 -16.28 -31.16
N SER A 41 0.08 -15.84 -31.21
CA SER A 41 1.13 -16.37 -32.05
C SER A 41 1.64 -17.76 -31.69
N PHE A 42 1.28 -18.27 -30.50
CA PHE A 42 1.60 -19.63 -30.03
C PHE A 42 0.38 -20.54 -30.17
N THR A 43 0.63 -21.82 -30.49
CA THR A 43 -0.42 -22.82 -30.78
C THR A 43 -0.75 -23.73 -29.59
N GLU A 44 0.21 -23.93 -28.68
CA GLU A 44 0.02 -24.76 -27.49
C GLU A 44 -0.63 -23.93 -26.38
N MET A 45 -1.91 -24.13 -26.17
CA MET A 45 -2.70 -23.43 -25.18
C MET A 45 -3.42 -24.41 -24.25
N SER A 46 -3.29 -24.19 -22.94
CA SER A 46 -4.11 -24.85 -21.93
C SER A 46 -5.59 -24.46 -22.07
N SER A 47 -6.49 -25.26 -21.52
CA SER A 47 -7.93 -24.94 -21.50
C SER A 47 -8.23 -23.58 -20.85
N LYS A 48 -7.43 -23.20 -19.84
CA LYS A 48 -7.53 -21.89 -19.16
C LYS A 48 -7.17 -20.74 -20.11
N GLU A 49 -6.05 -20.86 -20.84
CA GLU A 49 -5.60 -19.81 -21.77
C GLU A 49 -6.57 -19.62 -22.93
N LYS A 50 -7.14 -20.74 -23.45
CA LYS A 50 -8.21 -20.68 -24.47
C LYS A 50 -9.43 -19.93 -23.95
N ALA A 51 -9.87 -20.22 -22.72
CA ALA A 51 -11.04 -19.58 -22.11
C ALA A 51 -10.81 -18.08 -21.80
N MET A 52 -9.54 -17.65 -21.66
CA MET A 52 -9.22 -16.25 -21.42
C MET A 52 -9.28 -15.39 -22.68
N GLU A 53 -9.24 -15.97 -23.87
CA GLU A 53 -9.21 -15.21 -25.12
C GLU A 53 -8.13 -14.11 -25.07
N LEU A 54 -6.86 -14.51 -24.92
CA LEU A 54 -5.74 -13.58 -24.70
C LEU A 54 -5.50 -12.61 -25.86
N ASN A 55 -6.09 -12.88 -27.02
CA ASN A 55 -6.11 -12.00 -28.16
C ASN A 55 -7.13 -10.84 -28.04
N ARG A 56 -7.93 -10.81 -26.99
CA ARG A 56 -8.92 -9.77 -26.71
C ARG A 56 -8.48 -8.91 -25.53
N TYR A 57 -8.71 -7.60 -25.58
CA TYR A 57 -8.49 -6.70 -24.45
C TYR A 57 -9.33 -7.13 -23.23
N PRO A 58 -8.84 -6.87 -22.01
CA PRO A 58 -9.64 -7.07 -20.80
C PRO A 58 -10.78 -6.05 -20.72
N ASP A 59 -11.76 -6.31 -19.85
CA ASP A 59 -12.77 -5.31 -19.48
C ASP A 59 -12.06 -4.10 -18.79
N PRO A 60 -12.20 -2.87 -19.31
CA PRO A 60 -11.57 -1.68 -18.73
C PRO A 60 -12.15 -1.31 -17.39
N HIS A 61 -13.39 -1.68 -17.06
CA HIS A 61 -14.09 -1.24 -15.87
C HIS A 61 -13.94 -2.20 -14.70
N GLN A 62 -13.85 -3.51 -14.94
CA GLN A 62 -13.72 -4.56 -13.94
C GLN A 62 -14.75 -4.45 -12.81
N LEU A 63 -16.02 -4.18 -13.14
CA LEU A 63 -17.09 -3.88 -12.18
C LEU A 63 -17.30 -5.00 -11.16
N LEU A 64 -17.25 -6.27 -11.59
CA LEU A 64 -17.40 -7.41 -10.69
C LEU A 64 -16.28 -7.46 -9.64
N LEU A 65 -15.04 -7.20 -10.05
CA LEU A 65 -13.90 -7.17 -9.12
C LEU A 65 -14.02 -5.99 -8.14
N LYS A 66 -14.36 -4.81 -8.64
CA LYS A 66 -14.61 -3.62 -7.81
C LYS A 66 -15.71 -3.90 -6.78
N GLN A 67 -16.81 -4.55 -7.19
CA GLN A 67 -17.91 -4.92 -6.28
C GLN A 67 -17.43 -5.87 -5.18
N ARG A 68 -16.68 -6.90 -5.53
CA ARG A 68 -16.10 -7.85 -4.55
C ARG A 68 -15.20 -7.18 -3.52
N LEU A 69 -14.43 -6.19 -3.94
CA LEU A 69 -13.56 -5.40 -3.06
C LEU A 69 -14.37 -4.50 -2.12
N CYS A 70 -15.43 -3.87 -2.64
CA CYS A 70 -16.37 -3.10 -1.82
C CYS A 70 -17.06 -3.99 -0.79
N ASP A 71 -17.57 -5.15 -1.20
CA ASP A 71 -18.26 -6.09 -0.32
C ASP A 71 -17.33 -6.55 0.80
N PHE A 72 -16.06 -6.87 0.48
CA PHE A 72 -15.06 -7.27 1.45
C PHE A 72 -14.86 -6.19 2.54
N ARG A 73 -14.64 -4.93 2.15
CA ARG A 73 -14.44 -3.85 3.13
C ARG A 73 -15.72 -3.45 3.85
N ASN A 74 -16.85 -3.47 3.18
CA ASN A 74 -18.14 -3.20 3.81
C ASN A 74 -18.52 -4.24 4.87
N MET A 75 -18.15 -5.52 4.69
CA MET A 75 -18.35 -6.57 5.70
C MET A 75 -17.46 -6.40 6.96
N GLU A 76 -16.39 -5.62 6.87
CA GLU A 76 -15.52 -5.34 8.02
C GLU A 76 -15.98 -4.16 8.87
N MET A 77 -16.98 -3.40 8.41
CA MET A 77 -17.54 -2.29 9.17
C MET A 77 -18.24 -2.77 10.44
N ASN A 78 -17.98 -2.12 11.56
CA ASN A 78 -18.76 -2.28 12.78
C ASN A 78 -20.15 -1.69 12.57
N GLU A 79 -21.20 -2.47 12.86
CA GLU A 79 -22.61 -2.06 12.69
C GLU A 79 -22.96 -0.77 13.44
N SER A 80 -22.29 -0.48 14.56
CA SER A 80 -22.48 0.74 15.35
C SER A 80 -22.07 2.05 14.67
N PHE A 81 -21.31 1.99 13.54
CA PHE A 81 -20.82 3.15 12.81
C PHE A 81 -21.45 3.31 11.41
N ILE A 82 -22.45 2.51 11.06
CA ILE A 82 -23.06 2.54 9.73
C ILE A 82 -24.03 3.72 9.64
N LYS A 83 -23.54 4.85 9.11
CA LYS A 83 -24.44 5.83 8.49
C LYS A 83 -24.83 5.30 7.11
N SER A 84 -26.08 5.53 6.67
CA SER A 84 -26.62 4.96 5.43
C SER A 84 -25.80 5.27 4.15
N ASN A 85 -24.95 6.30 4.18
CA ASN A 85 -24.14 6.75 3.04
C ASN A 85 -22.65 6.35 3.12
N SER A 86 -22.22 5.58 4.14
CA SER A 86 -20.80 5.24 4.31
C SER A 86 -20.35 4.00 3.52
N LYS A 87 -21.29 3.20 2.98
CA LYS A 87 -20.93 2.00 2.22
C LYS A 87 -20.20 2.34 0.93
N LEU A 88 -19.12 1.58 0.68
CA LEU A 88 -18.42 1.61 -0.60
C LEU A 88 -19.29 1.02 -1.71
N THR A 89 -19.16 1.62 -2.88
CA THR A 89 -19.72 1.16 -4.15
C THR A 89 -18.60 1.09 -5.19
N THR A 90 -18.85 0.51 -6.34
CA THR A 90 -17.87 0.46 -7.45
C THR A 90 -17.38 1.84 -7.89
N LYS A 91 -18.14 2.90 -7.61
CA LYS A 91 -17.78 4.30 -7.87
C LYS A 91 -16.68 4.83 -6.95
N ASN A 92 -16.39 4.13 -5.85
CA ASN A 92 -15.33 4.50 -4.91
C ASN A 92 -13.96 3.88 -5.26
N VAL A 93 -13.89 3.05 -6.31
CA VAL A 93 -12.74 2.17 -6.55
C VAL A 93 -12.04 2.50 -7.86
N CYS A 94 -10.73 2.71 -7.78
CA CYS A 94 -9.85 2.69 -8.93
C CYS A 94 -8.83 1.54 -8.77
N LEU A 95 -8.72 0.68 -9.78
CA LEU A 95 -7.73 -0.40 -9.84
C LEU A 95 -6.44 0.09 -10.49
N THR A 96 -5.29 -0.31 -9.94
CA THR A 96 -3.96 0.16 -10.38
C THR A 96 -2.95 -0.97 -10.47
N VAL A 97 -1.82 -0.73 -11.13
CA VAL A 97 -0.71 -1.70 -11.24
C VAL A 97 0.08 -1.71 -9.92
N GLY A 98 -0.42 -2.47 -8.93
CA GLY A 98 0.06 -2.42 -7.55
C GLY A 98 -0.30 -1.08 -6.87
N SER A 99 0.02 -0.94 -5.58
CA SER A 99 -0.13 0.34 -4.87
C SER A 99 0.79 1.43 -5.43
N ASP A 100 1.95 1.06 -5.99
CA ASP A 100 2.89 2.01 -6.61
C ASP A 100 2.23 2.78 -7.76
N GLY A 101 1.47 2.07 -8.61
CA GLY A 101 0.67 2.71 -9.66
C GLY A 101 -0.43 3.63 -9.11
N GLY A 102 -0.96 3.32 -7.93
CA GLY A 102 -1.91 4.19 -7.23
C GLY A 102 -1.26 5.46 -6.68
N ILE A 103 -0.08 5.34 -6.08
CA ILE A 103 0.73 6.47 -5.60
C ILE A 103 1.03 7.44 -6.75
N ASP A 104 1.56 6.92 -7.86
CA ASP A 104 1.90 7.72 -9.03
C ASP A 104 0.67 8.38 -9.65
N LEU A 105 -0.43 7.62 -9.82
CA LEU A 105 -1.67 8.14 -10.40
C LEU A 105 -2.28 9.28 -9.58
N VAL A 106 -2.29 9.17 -8.24
CA VAL A 106 -2.76 10.24 -7.36
C VAL A 106 -1.90 11.49 -7.53
N MET A 107 -0.57 11.35 -7.57
CA MET A 107 0.33 12.48 -7.81
C MET A 107 0.06 13.14 -9.16
N ARG A 108 -0.06 12.36 -10.22
CA ARG A 108 -0.36 12.88 -11.58
C ARG A 108 -1.68 13.64 -11.67
N CYS A 109 -2.70 13.20 -10.93
CA CYS A 109 -4.03 13.83 -10.99
C CYS A 109 -4.16 15.07 -10.12
N PHE A 110 -3.46 15.11 -8.98
CA PHE A 110 -3.78 16.07 -7.92
C PHE A 110 -2.62 17.00 -7.52
N ALA A 111 -1.44 16.86 -8.11
CA ALA A 111 -0.33 17.77 -7.88
C ALA A 111 0.31 18.25 -9.19
N ARG A 112 0.50 19.57 -9.34
CA ARG A 112 1.05 20.19 -10.56
C ARG A 112 2.57 20.10 -10.58
N PRO A 113 3.16 19.51 -11.64
CA PRO A 113 4.62 19.44 -11.83
C PRO A 113 5.29 20.80 -11.75
N GLY A 114 6.46 20.86 -11.14
CA GLY A 114 7.27 22.09 -11.00
C GLY A 114 6.70 23.15 -10.07
N LYS A 115 5.52 22.92 -9.46
CA LYS A 115 4.81 23.93 -8.65
C LYS A 115 4.34 23.43 -7.30
N GLU A 116 3.87 22.19 -7.23
CA GLU A 116 3.22 21.67 -6.03
C GLU A 116 4.07 20.58 -5.37
N LYS A 117 3.73 20.25 -4.14
CA LYS A 117 4.53 19.40 -3.27
C LYS A 117 3.68 18.30 -2.66
N ILE A 118 4.36 17.24 -2.27
CA ILE A 118 3.84 16.24 -1.35
C ILE A 118 4.48 16.41 0.03
N LEU A 119 3.77 16.01 1.08
CA LEU A 119 4.33 15.84 2.42
C LEU A 119 4.37 14.36 2.76
N VAL A 120 5.51 13.90 3.30
CA VAL A 120 5.73 12.53 3.74
C VAL A 120 6.29 12.49 5.16
N CYS A 121 6.04 11.40 5.89
CA CYS A 121 6.43 11.24 7.28
C CYS A 121 7.51 10.14 7.44
N PRO A 122 8.82 10.47 7.28
CA PRO A 122 9.88 9.49 7.42
C PRO A 122 10.07 9.04 8.90
N PRO A 123 10.53 7.78 9.14
CA PRO A 123 10.90 6.79 8.11
C PRO A 123 9.67 6.20 7.44
N THR A 124 9.66 6.16 6.12
CA THR A 124 8.50 5.75 5.32
C THR A 124 8.89 5.01 4.04
N TYR A 125 7.91 4.72 3.18
CA TYR A 125 8.13 3.98 1.95
C TYR A 125 8.83 4.85 0.88
N PRO A 126 10.03 4.44 0.37
CA PRO A 126 10.83 5.30 -0.51
C PRO A 126 10.17 5.64 -1.86
N MET A 127 9.18 4.84 -2.29
CA MET A 127 8.50 5.09 -3.57
C MET A 127 7.76 6.42 -3.63
N TYR A 128 7.34 6.97 -2.50
CA TYR A 128 6.75 8.32 -2.49
C TYR A 128 7.73 9.36 -3.05
N PHE A 129 8.98 9.31 -2.61
CA PHE A 129 10.03 10.18 -3.14
C PHE A 129 10.30 9.90 -4.63
N SER A 130 10.42 8.62 -5.01
CA SER A 130 10.68 8.25 -6.40
C SER A 130 9.55 8.72 -7.34
N CYS A 131 8.28 8.50 -6.95
CA CYS A 131 7.14 8.98 -7.72
C CYS A 131 7.06 10.52 -7.75
N ALA A 132 7.40 11.21 -6.64
CA ALA A 132 7.45 12.67 -6.63
C ALA A 132 8.50 13.21 -7.61
N CYS A 133 9.70 12.63 -7.62
CA CYS A 133 10.75 12.99 -8.59
C CYS A 133 10.30 12.76 -10.04
N LEU A 134 9.66 11.62 -10.33
CA LEU A 134 9.14 11.32 -11.67
C LEU A 134 8.05 12.30 -12.12
N ASN A 135 7.28 12.83 -11.18
CA ASN A 135 6.21 13.80 -11.43
C ASN A 135 6.65 15.26 -11.27
N ASP A 136 7.94 15.53 -11.10
CA ASP A 136 8.51 16.88 -10.88
C ASP A 136 7.80 17.61 -9.70
N LEU A 137 7.61 16.93 -8.58
CA LEU A 137 6.99 17.46 -7.37
C LEU A 137 8.02 17.69 -6.27
N GLY A 138 7.87 18.79 -5.53
CA GLY A 138 8.62 19.02 -4.31
C GLY A 138 8.20 18.04 -3.20
N VAL A 139 9.12 17.77 -2.26
CA VAL A 139 8.86 16.89 -1.11
C VAL A 139 9.14 17.64 0.18
N VAL A 140 8.16 17.67 1.07
CA VAL A 140 8.25 18.18 2.44
C VAL A 140 8.29 16.99 3.40
N TYR A 141 9.14 17.05 4.40
CA TYR A 141 9.35 15.99 5.38
C TYR A 141 8.90 16.44 6.77
N GLU A 142 7.87 15.80 7.33
CA GLU A 142 7.52 15.91 8.75
C GLU A 142 7.79 14.56 9.42
N PRO A 143 8.92 14.39 10.14
CA PRO A 143 9.34 13.11 10.70
C PRO A 143 8.33 12.54 11.69
N LEU A 144 8.20 11.19 11.68
CA LEU A 144 7.51 10.46 12.74
C LEU A 144 8.21 10.64 14.08
N ASP A 145 7.45 10.49 15.16
CA ASP A 145 8.02 10.45 16.52
C ASP A 145 9.12 9.40 16.62
N LYS A 146 10.24 9.79 17.20
CA LYS A 146 11.45 8.96 17.26
C LYS A 146 11.27 7.64 18.01
N LYS A 147 10.37 7.60 19.00
CA LYS A 147 10.17 6.44 19.89
C LYS A 147 8.97 5.60 19.51
N THR A 148 7.89 6.26 19.10
CA THR A 148 6.60 5.62 18.88
C THR A 148 6.25 5.47 17.40
N PHE A 149 7.02 6.10 16.51
CA PHE A 149 6.74 6.20 15.08
C PHE A 149 5.31 6.66 14.75
N GLN A 150 4.79 7.56 15.58
CA GLN A 150 3.50 8.20 15.36
C GLN A 150 3.67 9.53 14.62
N ILE A 151 2.63 9.96 13.89
CA ILE A 151 2.59 11.29 13.27
C ILE A 151 2.35 12.37 14.32
N TYR A 152 2.68 13.61 13.96
CA TYR A 152 2.33 14.83 14.69
C TYR A 152 1.29 15.65 13.89
N PRO A 153 -0.02 15.38 14.02
CA PRO A 153 -1.04 16.03 13.21
C PRO A 153 -0.95 17.55 13.22
N GLN A 154 -0.69 18.14 14.39
CA GLN A 154 -0.62 19.61 14.53
C GLN A 154 0.57 20.23 13.77
N LYS A 155 1.70 19.51 13.65
CA LYS A 155 2.84 19.96 12.84
C LYS A 155 2.51 19.88 11.37
N ILE A 156 1.94 18.74 10.92
CA ILE A 156 1.48 18.59 9.53
C ILE A 156 0.50 19.70 9.17
N LEU A 157 -0.50 19.96 10.01
CA LEU A 157 -1.46 21.05 9.80
C LEU A 157 -0.80 22.44 9.77
N ALA A 158 0.25 22.65 10.57
CA ALA A 158 1.03 23.90 10.52
C ALA A 158 1.78 24.03 9.18
N ASP A 159 2.43 22.95 8.70
CA ASP A 159 3.11 22.96 7.41
C ASP A 159 2.14 23.26 6.26
N LEU A 160 0.94 22.67 6.29
CA LEU A 160 -0.09 22.94 5.28
C LEU A 160 -0.60 24.38 5.28
N ARG A 161 -0.60 25.05 6.46
CA ARG A 161 -0.95 26.48 6.56
C ARG A 161 0.17 27.37 6.04
N MET A 162 1.42 27.00 6.31
CA MET A 162 2.59 27.80 5.93
C MET A 162 2.93 27.64 4.45
N ASP A 163 2.70 26.48 3.87
CA ASP A 163 3.02 26.19 2.48
C ASP A 163 1.79 25.67 1.71
N PRO A 164 1.00 26.54 1.10
CA PRO A 164 -0.19 26.16 0.30
C PRO A 164 0.13 25.36 -0.96
N SER A 165 1.41 25.23 -1.33
CA SER A 165 1.82 24.39 -2.45
C SER A 165 1.82 22.89 -2.11
N ILE A 166 1.72 22.51 -0.84
CA ILE A 166 1.54 21.11 -0.43
C ILE A 166 0.12 20.68 -0.75
N LYS A 167 -0.02 19.70 -1.63
CA LYS A 167 -1.32 19.20 -2.13
C LYS A 167 -1.65 17.78 -1.71
N LEU A 168 -0.64 16.98 -1.37
CA LEU A 168 -0.81 15.59 -1.00
C LEU A 168 -0.03 15.28 0.27
N VAL A 169 -0.67 14.64 1.24
CA VAL A 169 -0.04 14.15 2.47
C VAL A 169 -0.09 12.63 2.47
N PHE A 170 1.06 11.97 2.48
CA PHE A 170 1.15 10.50 2.50
C PHE A 170 1.45 10.01 3.91
N ILE A 171 0.52 9.23 4.46
CA ILE A 171 0.64 8.54 5.76
C ILE A 171 0.61 7.03 5.50
N THR A 172 1.62 6.31 5.96
CA THR A 172 1.68 4.85 5.84
C THR A 172 1.26 4.19 7.15
N SER A 173 0.18 3.44 7.14
CA SER A 173 -0.34 2.77 8.34
C SER A 173 -0.96 1.40 8.01
N PRO A 174 -0.30 0.29 8.43
CA PRO A 174 0.98 0.19 9.13
C PRO A 174 2.17 0.61 8.30
N GLY A 175 3.17 1.24 8.96
CA GLY A 175 4.33 1.83 8.32
C GLY A 175 5.32 0.82 7.73
N ASN A 176 6.06 1.24 6.71
CA ASN A 176 7.22 0.55 6.18
C ASN A 176 8.41 1.53 6.21
N PRO A 177 9.44 1.28 7.02
CA PRO A 177 9.85 0.00 7.60
C PRO A 177 9.39 -0.28 9.03
N THR A 178 8.56 0.56 9.63
CA THR A 178 8.32 0.55 11.08
C THR A 178 7.39 -0.57 11.56
N ALA A 179 6.57 -1.18 10.68
CA ALA A 179 5.47 -2.08 11.06
C ALA A 179 4.49 -1.49 12.10
N GLN A 180 4.59 -0.18 12.37
CA GLN A 180 3.77 0.51 13.34
C GLN A 180 2.48 1.01 12.72
N MET A 181 1.35 0.67 13.30
CA MET A 181 0.07 1.28 12.99
C MET A 181 0.01 2.68 13.61
N ILE A 182 -0.37 3.67 12.83
CA ILE A 182 -0.67 5.00 13.35
C ILE A 182 -1.98 4.93 14.14
N ARG A 183 -2.00 5.53 15.32
CA ARG A 183 -3.20 5.58 16.16
C ARG A 183 -4.31 6.31 15.43
N LEU A 184 -5.51 5.73 15.46
CA LEU A 184 -6.65 6.25 14.73
C LEU A 184 -7.01 7.70 15.13
N GLU A 185 -6.86 8.02 16.41
CA GLU A 185 -7.11 9.39 16.93
C GLU A 185 -6.24 10.42 16.20
N LEU A 186 -4.97 10.10 15.96
CA LEU A 186 -4.06 11.02 15.27
C LEU A 186 -4.41 11.15 13.77
N ILE A 187 -4.92 10.09 13.15
CA ILE A 187 -5.40 10.15 11.77
C ILE A 187 -6.66 11.03 11.71
N TRP A 188 -7.58 10.88 12.68
CA TRP A 188 -8.78 11.71 12.76
C TRP A 188 -8.47 13.17 13.06
N ASP A 189 -7.54 13.46 13.95
CA ASP A 189 -7.08 14.83 14.21
C ASP A 189 -6.55 15.50 12.94
N LEU A 190 -5.82 14.76 12.11
CA LEU A 190 -5.34 15.26 10.82
C LEU A 190 -6.49 15.49 9.83
N ILE A 191 -7.39 14.51 9.67
CA ILE A 191 -8.50 14.57 8.71
C ILE A 191 -9.46 15.73 9.08
N HIS A 192 -9.86 15.81 10.34
CA HIS A 192 -10.72 16.91 10.79
C HIS A 192 -10.03 18.28 10.65
N GLY A 193 -8.73 18.34 10.99
CA GLY A 193 -7.97 19.58 10.86
C GLY A 193 -7.87 20.09 9.41
N VAL A 194 -7.69 19.22 8.41
CA VAL A 194 -7.68 19.63 7.00
C VAL A 194 -9.07 20.05 6.51
N GLU A 195 -10.13 19.44 7.02
CA GLU A 195 -11.52 19.81 6.72
C GLU A 195 -11.86 21.19 7.29
N GLU A 196 -11.50 21.45 8.56
CA GLU A 196 -11.68 22.74 9.23
C GLU A 196 -10.93 23.87 8.53
N MET A 197 -9.71 23.62 8.06
CA MET A 197 -8.92 24.56 7.28
C MET A 197 -9.47 24.83 5.90
N SER A 198 -10.45 24.06 5.43
CA SER A 198 -10.89 24.04 4.02
C SER A 198 -9.71 23.86 3.05
N TRP A 199 -8.74 23.00 3.42
CA TRP A 199 -7.58 22.70 2.59
C TRP A 199 -7.99 21.91 1.34
N HIS A 200 -7.51 22.35 0.17
CA HIS A 200 -7.83 21.75 -1.13
C HIS A 200 -6.73 20.78 -1.57
N GLY A 201 -6.52 19.74 -0.78
CA GLY A 201 -5.59 18.66 -1.06
C GLY A 201 -6.16 17.32 -0.58
N LEU A 202 -5.34 16.27 -0.66
CA LEU A 202 -5.72 14.91 -0.27
C LEU A 202 -4.78 14.35 0.78
N VAL A 203 -5.34 13.68 1.78
CA VAL A 203 -4.62 12.82 2.73
C VAL A 203 -4.68 11.40 2.19
N ILE A 204 -3.53 10.85 1.83
CA ILE A 204 -3.38 9.50 1.30
C ILE A 204 -2.92 8.58 2.41
N LEU A 205 -3.80 7.66 2.82
CA LEU A 205 -3.48 6.63 3.80
C LEU A 205 -3.09 5.34 3.06
N ASP A 206 -1.82 4.99 3.13
CA ASP A 206 -1.31 3.75 2.55
C ASP A 206 -1.49 2.60 3.53
N GLU A 207 -2.46 1.76 3.25
CA GLU A 207 -2.88 0.59 4.03
C GLU A 207 -2.34 -0.72 3.44
N ALA A 208 -1.17 -0.72 2.82
CA ALA A 208 -0.63 -1.93 2.19
C ALA A 208 -0.52 -3.15 3.13
N TYR A 209 -0.46 -2.93 4.44
CA TYR A 209 -0.34 -3.97 5.48
C TYR A 209 -1.55 -4.10 6.39
N ILE A 210 -2.66 -3.44 6.09
CA ILE A 210 -3.81 -3.29 6.99
C ILE A 210 -4.44 -4.62 7.42
N ASP A 211 -4.43 -5.65 6.56
CA ASP A 211 -5.04 -6.95 6.86
C ASP A 211 -4.24 -7.77 7.89
N PHE A 212 -3.07 -7.30 8.33
CA PHE A 212 -2.33 -7.85 9.47
C PHE A 212 -2.70 -7.20 10.80
N CYS A 213 -3.58 -6.18 10.77
CA CYS A 213 -4.14 -5.48 11.91
C CYS A 213 -5.45 -6.14 12.37
N PRO A 214 -5.99 -5.75 13.53
CA PRO A 214 -7.33 -6.16 13.94
C PRO A 214 -8.39 -5.84 12.88
N GLN A 215 -9.42 -6.67 12.79
CA GLN A 215 -10.54 -6.44 11.88
C GLN A 215 -11.19 -5.08 12.15
N GLY A 216 -11.56 -4.36 11.09
CA GLY A 216 -12.15 -3.03 11.18
C GLY A 216 -11.14 -1.89 11.31
N SER A 217 -9.82 -2.17 11.21
CA SER A 217 -8.78 -1.13 11.24
C SER A 217 -8.70 -0.32 9.95
N SER A 218 -9.21 -0.81 8.83
CA SER A 218 -9.18 -0.09 7.55
C SER A 218 -10.11 1.11 7.53
N LEU A 219 -9.63 2.24 7.03
CA LEU A 219 -10.41 3.46 6.81
C LEU A 219 -11.00 3.56 5.39
N ALA A 220 -10.87 2.51 4.56
CA ALA A 220 -11.40 2.53 3.19
C ALA A 220 -12.89 2.87 3.12
N THR A 221 -13.71 2.42 4.09
CA THR A 221 -15.14 2.71 4.13
C THR A 221 -15.49 4.13 4.57
N ARG A 222 -14.49 4.91 5.03
CA ARG A 222 -14.70 6.28 5.52
C ARG A 222 -14.53 7.36 4.44
N VAL A 223 -14.11 6.96 3.24
CA VAL A 223 -13.86 7.90 2.12
C VAL A 223 -15.10 8.65 1.61
N ASN A 224 -16.30 8.12 1.89
CA ASN A 224 -17.54 8.82 1.55
C ASN A 224 -17.90 9.91 2.56
N GLU A 225 -17.43 9.77 3.80
CA GLU A 225 -17.65 10.75 4.88
C GLU A 225 -16.59 11.86 4.82
N HIS A 226 -15.35 11.49 4.46
CA HIS A 226 -14.18 12.36 4.42
C HIS A 226 -13.62 12.42 3.00
N LYS A 227 -14.10 13.36 2.20
CA LYS A 227 -13.79 13.45 0.76
C LYS A 227 -12.32 13.76 0.46
N ASN A 228 -11.58 14.29 1.43
CA ASN A 228 -10.13 14.50 1.35
C ASN A 228 -9.32 13.21 1.59
N LEU A 229 -9.97 12.14 2.09
CA LEU A 229 -9.31 10.88 2.37
C LEU A 229 -9.24 9.99 1.12
N VAL A 230 -8.04 9.48 0.84
CA VAL A 230 -7.77 8.44 -0.15
C VAL A 230 -7.07 7.29 0.54
N VAL A 231 -7.51 6.06 0.30
CA VAL A 231 -6.91 4.87 0.91
C VAL A 231 -6.33 3.96 -0.17
N LEU A 232 -5.04 3.63 -0.04
CA LEU A 232 -4.35 2.71 -0.94
C LEU A 232 -4.23 1.32 -0.31
N GLN A 233 -4.54 0.29 -1.10
CA GLN A 233 -4.35 -1.11 -0.69
C GLN A 233 -3.74 -1.94 -1.81
N THR A 234 -3.26 -3.14 -1.50
CA THR A 234 -2.58 -4.00 -2.49
C THR A 234 -2.85 -5.48 -2.22
N PHE A 235 -2.89 -6.25 -3.30
CA PHE A 235 -2.93 -7.72 -3.23
C PHE A 235 -1.56 -8.34 -2.92
N SER A 236 -0.50 -7.55 -2.94
CA SER A 236 0.88 -8.05 -2.83
C SER A 236 1.22 -8.65 -1.47
N LYS A 237 0.52 -8.25 -0.39
CA LYS A 237 0.91 -8.59 1.00
C LYS A 237 -0.01 -9.66 1.60
N SER A 238 -1.13 -9.30 2.16
CA SER A 238 -2.07 -10.22 2.83
C SER A 238 -2.60 -11.30 1.89
N PHE A 239 -2.96 -10.95 0.67
CA PHE A 239 -3.43 -11.89 -0.34
C PHE A 239 -2.32 -12.76 -0.95
N ALA A 240 -1.03 -12.48 -0.66
CA ALA A 240 0.14 -13.20 -1.18
C ALA A 240 0.18 -13.28 -2.73
N LEU A 241 -0.26 -12.23 -3.40
CA LEU A 241 -0.38 -12.13 -4.86
C LEU A 241 0.49 -10.98 -5.43
N ALA A 242 1.72 -10.83 -4.92
CA ALA A 242 2.63 -9.78 -5.39
C ALA A 242 2.90 -9.84 -6.91
N GLY A 243 2.93 -11.03 -7.49
CA GLY A 243 3.20 -11.25 -8.92
C GLY A 243 2.12 -10.76 -9.87
N ILE A 244 0.86 -10.62 -9.42
CA ILE A 244 -0.22 -10.15 -10.30
C ILE A 244 -0.26 -8.63 -10.47
N ARG A 245 0.50 -7.88 -9.67
CA ARG A 245 0.61 -6.42 -9.73
C ARG A 245 -0.74 -5.69 -9.64
N LEU A 246 -1.58 -6.04 -8.66
CA LEU A 246 -2.86 -5.40 -8.42
C LEU A 246 -2.84 -4.55 -7.15
N GLY A 247 -3.24 -3.28 -7.29
CA GLY A 247 -3.54 -2.33 -6.22
C GLY A 247 -4.94 -1.77 -6.34
N THR A 248 -5.40 -1.18 -5.26
CA THR A 248 -6.73 -0.56 -5.16
C THR A 248 -6.61 0.80 -4.52
N VAL A 249 -7.23 1.79 -5.11
CA VAL A 249 -7.41 3.12 -4.54
C VAL A 249 -8.89 3.28 -4.19
N TYR A 250 -9.18 3.49 -2.91
CA TYR A 250 -10.51 3.86 -2.43
C TYR A 250 -10.54 5.37 -2.18
N SER A 251 -11.58 6.03 -2.65
CA SER A 251 -11.76 7.48 -2.49
C SER A 251 -13.22 7.87 -2.67
N SER A 252 -13.55 9.14 -2.44
CA SER A 252 -14.87 9.67 -2.79
C SER A 252 -15.17 9.44 -4.29
N PRO A 253 -16.44 9.34 -4.71
CA PRO A 253 -16.78 9.12 -6.12
C PRO A 253 -16.20 10.16 -7.06
N GLU A 254 -16.09 11.42 -6.61
CA GLU A 254 -15.53 12.53 -7.39
C GLU A 254 -14.04 12.32 -7.66
N VAL A 255 -13.27 11.95 -6.63
CA VAL A 255 -11.83 11.65 -6.75
C VAL A 255 -11.62 10.38 -7.56
N SER A 256 -12.37 9.31 -7.25
CA SER A 256 -12.28 8.02 -7.96
C SER A 256 -12.60 8.16 -9.45
N SER A 257 -13.56 9.00 -9.83
CA SER A 257 -13.90 9.27 -11.23
C SER A 257 -12.69 9.81 -11.99
N LEU A 258 -12.01 10.83 -11.47
CA LEU A 258 -10.82 11.41 -12.10
C LEU A 258 -9.67 10.41 -12.20
N LEU A 259 -9.46 9.60 -11.17
CA LEU A 259 -8.45 8.54 -11.20
C LEU A 259 -8.76 7.48 -12.29
N ASN A 260 -10.03 7.08 -12.42
CA ASN A 260 -10.45 6.13 -13.44
C ASN A 260 -10.34 6.69 -14.87
N ILE A 261 -10.55 7.99 -15.06
CA ILE A 261 -10.35 8.68 -16.34
C ILE A 261 -8.87 8.76 -16.70
N ALA A 262 -8.01 9.10 -15.72
CA ALA A 262 -6.59 9.35 -15.97
C ALA A 262 -5.70 8.10 -16.01
N ARG A 263 -6.19 6.95 -15.52
CA ARG A 263 -5.45 5.69 -15.59
C ARG A 263 -5.46 5.11 -17.03
N ASP A 264 -4.51 4.24 -17.31
CA ASP A 264 -4.51 3.43 -18.53
C ASP A 264 -5.76 2.50 -18.54
N PRO A 265 -6.62 2.56 -19.56
CA PRO A 265 -7.89 1.82 -19.60
C PRO A 265 -7.77 0.32 -19.42
N TYR A 266 -6.75 -0.29 -20.02
CA TYR A 266 -6.56 -1.75 -20.04
C TYR A 266 -5.41 -2.22 -19.16
N SER A 267 -5.03 -1.46 -18.16
CA SER A 267 -3.89 -1.75 -17.28
C SER A 267 -4.01 -3.03 -16.46
N GLN A 268 -5.23 -3.55 -16.27
CA GLN A 268 -5.49 -4.78 -15.53
C GLN A 268 -5.70 -5.95 -16.48
N ASN A 269 -4.67 -6.78 -16.71
CA ASN A 269 -4.74 -7.92 -17.60
C ASN A 269 -5.68 -9.03 -17.09
N LYS A 270 -6.10 -9.93 -17.99
CA LYS A 270 -7.08 -10.99 -17.72
C LYS A 270 -6.60 -11.98 -16.64
N ASP A 271 -5.30 -12.35 -16.61
CA ASP A 271 -4.74 -13.22 -15.57
C ASP A 271 -4.78 -12.56 -14.19
N CYS A 272 -4.45 -11.29 -14.12
CA CYS A 272 -4.54 -10.48 -12.89
C CYS A 272 -5.98 -10.48 -12.36
N CYS A 273 -6.96 -10.13 -13.23
CA CYS A 273 -8.36 -10.06 -12.85
C CYS A 273 -8.93 -11.42 -12.44
N TYR A 274 -8.59 -12.48 -13.18
CA TYR A 274 -8.98 -13.85 -12.82
C TYR A 274 -8.46 -14.28 -11.45
N ALA A 275 -7.17 -14.04 -11.17
CA ALA A 275 -6.57 -14.36 -9.89
C ALA A 275 -7.20 -13.56 -8.74
N ALA A 276 -7.44 -12.27 -8.97
CA ALA A 276 -8.06 -11.38 -7.99
C ALA A 276 -9.52 -11.76 -7.68
N LEU A 277 -10.31 -12.11 -8.68
CA LEU A 277 -11.68 -12.61 -8.49
C LEU A 277 -11.72 -13.90 -7.68
N LYS A 278 -10.77 -14.81 -7.89
CA LYS A 278 -10.64 -16.01 -7.05
C LYS A 278 -10.26 -15.65 -5.62
N ALA A 279 -9.31 -14.73 -5.44
CA ALA A 279 -8.80 -14.33 -4.13
C ALA A 279 -9.83 -13.54 -3.30
N THR A 280 -10.80 -12.89 -3.95
CA THR A 280 -11.88 -12.13 -3.30
C THR A 280 -13.17 -12.94 -3.08
N SER A 281 -13.16 -14.25 -3.33
CA SER A 281 -14.25 -15.11 -2.88
C SER A 281 -14.27 -15.21 -1.34
N GLN A 282 -15.44 -15.40 -0.74
CA GLN A 282 -15.57 -15.49 0.73
C GLN A 282 -14.65 -16.56 1.35
N LYS A 283 -14.55 -17.73 0.72
CA LYS A 283 -13.63 -18.81 1.14
C LYS A 283 -12.17 -18.38 1.08
N ALA A 284 -11.77 -17.65 0.04
CA ALA A 284 -10.39 -17.19 -0.13
C ALA A 284 -10.05 -16.07 0.87
N ILE A 285 -10.96 -15.15 1.14
CA ILE A 285 -10.80 -14.11 2.18
C ILE A 285 -10.63 -14.76 3.56
N SER A 286 -11.45 -15.76 3.91
CA SER A 286 -11.30 -16.50 5.16
C SER A 286 -9.93 -17.18 5.25
N MET A 287 -9.45 -17.77 4.16
CA MET A 287 -8.12 -18.38 4.09
C MET A 287 -7.00 -17.33 4.21
N MET A 288 -7.14 -16.17 3.60
CA MET A 288 -6.21 -15.05 3.73
C MET A 288 -6.10 -14.62 5.20
N LYS A 289 -7.22 -14.42 5.89
CA LYS A 289 -7.25 -14.06 7.31
C LYS A 289 -6.57 -15.11 8.20
N LEU A 290 -6.79 -16.41 7.93
CA LEU A 290 -6.09 -17.50 8.63
C LEU A 290 -4.58 -17.45 8.42
N LYS A 291 -4.12 -17.14 7.19
CA LYS A 291 -2.68 -17.00 6.90
C LYS A 291 -2.08 -15.77 7.59
N CYS A 292 -2.77 -14.64 7.60
CA CYS A 292 -2.34 -13.45 8.34
C CYS A 292 -2.20 -13.75 9.84
N ASN A 293 -3.13 -14.52 10.41
CA ASN A 293 -3.07 -14.95 11.81
C ASN A 293 -1.86 -15.87 12.11
N ARG A 294 -1.56 -16.80 11.19
CA ARG A 294 -0.35 -17.63 11.30
C ARG A 294 0.93 -16.79 11.29
N ILE A 295 0.99 -15.77 10.43
CA ILE A 295 2.12 -14.83 10.39
C ILE A 295 2.23 -14.07 11.72
N ALA A 296 1.12 -13.62 12.31
CA ALA A 296 1.12 -12.94 13.60
C ALA A 296 1.68 -13.84 14.72
N ILE A 297 1.27 -15.12 14.77
CA ILE A 297 1.81 -16.09 15.73
C ILE A 297 3.31 -16.30 15.51
N GLN A 298 3.75 -16.51 14.27
CA GLN A 298 5.17 -16.68 13.96
C GLN A 298 5.97 -15.43 14.29
N ARG A 299 5.42 -14.24 14.07
CA ARG A 299 6.04 -12.96 14.44
C ARG A 299 6.35 -12.89 15.93
N SER A 300 5.38 -13.22 16.78
CA SER A 300 5.57 -13.23 18.23
C SER A 300 6.66 -14.22 18.67
N LEU A 301 6.68 -15.42 18.06
CA LEU A 301 7.72 -16.42 18.34
C LEU A 301 9.12 -15.93 17.89
N VAL A 302 9.21 -15.29 16.73
CA VAL A 302 10.48 -14.76 16.23
C VAL A 302 10.98 -13.63 17.14
N LEU A 303 10.11 -12.72 17.55
CA LEU A 303 10.45 -11.62 18.47
C LEU A 303 10.94 -12.15 19.83
N GLU A 304 10.25 -13.11 20.40
CA GLU A 304 10.66 -13.76 21.66
C GLU A 304 12.06 -14.39 21.54
N ARG A 305 12.34 -15.09 20.44
CA ARG A 305 13.63 -15.75 20.25
C ARG A 305 14.75 -14.76 19.91
N LEU A 306 14.47 -13.74 19.11
CA LEU A 306 15.45 -12.70 18.78
C LEU A 306 15.90 -11.94 20.04
N SER A 307 14.99 -11.68 20.99
CA SER A 307 15.33 -10.98 22.25
C SER A 307 16.32 -11.75 23.13
N LYS A 308 16.50 -13.06 22.89
CA LYS A 308 17.45 -13.92 23.60
C LYS A 308 18.84 -13.99 22.91
N ILE A 309 18.96 -13.46 21.68
CA ILE A 309 20.22 -13.46 20.94
C ILE A 309 21.07 -12.27 21.38
N LYS A 310 22.28 -12.55 21.86
CA LYS A 310 23.24 -11.49 22.25
C LYS A 310 23.57 -10.60 21.03
N GLY A 311 23.49 -9.29 21.22
CA GLY A 311 23.72 -8.30 20.16
C GLY A 311 22.47 -7.96 19.34
N ILE A 312 21.30 -8.53 19.68
CA ILE A 312 20.01 -8.06 19.20
C ILE A 312 19.31 -7.25 20.30
N GLY A 313 18.87 -6.07 19.95
CA GLY A 313 18.08 -5.20 20.84
C GLY A 313 16.58 -5.53 20.75
N THR A 314 15.79 -4.62 21.30
CA THR A 314 14.34 -4.72 21.24
C THR A 314 13.83 -4.53 19.80
N ASN A 315 12.61 -5.01 19.52
CA ASN A 315 11.88 -4.60 18.33
C ASN A 315 11.62 -3.09 18.41
N VAL A 316 12.14 -2.34 17.44
CA VAL A 316 12.02 -0.86 17.45
C VAL A 316 10.67 -0.43 16.88
N GLY A 317 10.12 -1.22 15.95
CA GLY A 317 8.85 -0.94 15.31
C GLY A 317 7.65 -1.57 16.00
N GLY A 318 6.50 -1.48 15.35
CA GLY A 318 5.25 -2.14 15.75
C GLY A 318 5.19 -3.61 15.33
N GLU A 319 4.01 -4.19 15.55
CA GLU A 319 3.70 -5.58 15.22
C GLU A 319 2.48 -5.71 14.28
N ASN A 320 2.27 -4.72 13.42
CA ASN A 320 1.08 -4.60 12.59
C ASN A 320 1.31 -4.92 11.11
N ALA A 321 2.44 -5.60 10.79
CA ALA A 321 2.79 -6.02 9.43
C ALA A 321 3.30 -7.47 9.40
N ASN A 322 3.59 -7.99 8.22
CA ASN A 322 4.22 -9.30 8.04
C ASN A 322 5.76 -9.26 8.15
N PHE A 323 6.29 -8.27 8.85
CA PHE A 323 7.72 -8.10 9.12
C PHE A 323 7.92 -7.40 10.48
N ILE A 324 9.16 -7.40 10.94
CA ILE A 324 9.62 -6.73 12.15
C ILE A 324 10.79 -5.82 11.84
N LEU A 325 11.11 -4.90 12.75
CA LEU A 325 12.25 -4.00 12.67
C LEU A 325 13.18 -4.27 13.87
N ALA A 326 14.05 -5.27 13.73
CA ALA A 326 15.00 -5.67 14.74
C ALA A 326 16.25 -4.79 14.75
N GLN A 327 16.75 -4.43 15.94
CA GLN A 327 17.93 -3.59 16.09
C GLN A 327 19.15 -4.41 16.48
N VAL A 328 20.27 -4.17 15.80
CA VAL A 328 21.59 -4.76 16.10
C VAL A 328 22.37 -3.82 17.00
N LEU A 329 22.93 -4.40 18.07
CA LEU A 329 23.69 -3.67 19.08
C LEU A 329 25.18 -4.09 19.05
N ASN A 330 26.05 -3.12 19.29
CA ASN A 330 27.48 -3.39 19.51
C ASN A 330 27.74 -3.98 20.91
N LYS A 331 29.03 -4.20 21.25
CA LYS A 331 29.43 -4.76 22.56
C LYS A 331 29.05 -3.89 23.75
N GLU A 332 28.88 -2.58 23.54
CA GLU A 332 28.45 -1.62 24.57
C GLU A 332 26.92 -1.53 24.69
N GLY A 333 26.18 -2.35 23.96
CA GLY A 333 24.71 -2.34 23.96
C GLY A 333 24.08 -1.16 23.22
N LYS A 334 24.84 -0.46 22.35
CA LYS A 334 24.33 0.65 21.54
C LYS A 334 23.99 0.20 20.12
N PRO A 335 22.97 0.80 19.48
CA PRO A 335 22.65 0.54 18.06
C PRO A 335 23.87 0.77 17.16
N ASP A 336 24.11 -0.17 16.24
CA ASP A 336 25.28 -0.09 15.33
C ASP A 336 24.88 -0.43 13.88
N SER A 337 24.77 0.60 13.05
CA SER A 337 24.43 0.46 11.63
C SER A 337 25.52 -0.21 10.81
N LYS A 338 26.80 -0.09 11.20
CA LYS A 338 27.92 -0.75 10.50
C LYS A 338 27.86 -2.26 10.74
N LEU A 339 27.68 -2.67 12.00
CA LEU A 339 27.52 -4.07 12.37
C LEU A 339 26.24 -4.66 11.75
N ALA A 340 25.12 -3.94 11.78
CA ALA A 340 23.89 -4.36 11.14
C ALA A 340 24.04 -4.58 9.62
N TYR A 341 24.80 -3.72 8.94
CA TYR A 341 25.12 -3.90 7.52
C TYR A 341 25.96 -5.16 7.29
N GLN A 342 26.95 -5.43 8.14
CA GLN A 342 27.76 -6.65 8.07
C GLN A 342 26.92 -7.91 8.30
N VAL A 343 26.00 -7.87 9.27
CA VAL A 343 25.04 -8.98 9.49
C VAL A 343 24.18 -9.20 8.24
N TYR A 344 23.55 -8.13 7.71
CA TYR A 344 22.77 -8.20 6.48
C TYR A 344 23.57 -8.84 5.34
N TRP A 345 24.80 -8.36 5.12
CA TRP A 345 25.64 -8.83 4.02
C TRP A 345 26.03 -10.31 4.16
N LYS A 346 26.52 -10.71 5.34
CA LYS A 346 26.89 -12.12 5.61
C LYS A 346 25.66 -13.06 5.57
N MET A 347 24.51 -12.62 6.09
CA MET A 347 23.26 -13.40 5.97
C MET A 347 22.93 -13.67 4.51
N ALA A 348 23.01 -12.66 3.64
CA ALA A 348 22.68 -12.81 2.23
C ALA A 348 23.74 -13.64 1.46
N THR A 349 25.02 -13.34 1.65
CA THR A 349 26.10 -13.93 0.85
C THR A 349 26.52 -15.31 1.31
N GLU A 350 26.66 -15.53 2.63
CA GLU A 350 27.15 -16.78 3.21
C GLU A 350 26.03 -17.76 3.58
N LYS A 351 24.92 -17.24 4.13
CA LYS A 351 23.82 -18.08 4.62
C LYS A 351 22.64 -18.19 3.64
N LYS A 352 22.65 -17.46 2.54
CA LYS A 352 21.59 -17.40 1.53
C LYS A 352 20.22 -17.01 2.10
N ILE A 353 20.22 -16.22 3.18
CA ILE A 353 19.03 -15.68 3.84
C ILE A 353 19.04 -14.17 3.65
N VAL A 354 18.12 -13.67 2.84
CA VAL A 354 18.08 -12.26 2.45
C VAL A 354 17.08 -11.51 3.33
N ILE A 355 17.60 -10.64 4.18
CA ILE A 355 16.83 -9.68 4.99
C ILE A 355 17.07 -8.27 4.45
N ARG A 356 16.58 -7.21 5.09
CA ARG A 356 16.75 -5.85 4.58
C ARG A 356 17.43 -4.93 5.59
N PHE A 357 18.56 -4.36 5.23
CA PHE A 357 19.22 -3.31 6.01
C PHE A 357 18.42 -2.00 5.94
N ARG A 358 18.17 -1.38 7.10
CA ARG A 358 17.41 -0.13 7.24
C ARG A 358 18.14 0.90 8.12
N GLY A 359 19.37 0.63 8.52
CA GLY A 359 20.16 1.49 9.40
C GLY A 359 20.53 2.86 8.81
N ARG A 360 20.12 3.16 7.57
CA ARG A 360 20.25 4.50 6.96
C ARG A 360 18.97 5.32 7.04
N ASP A 361 17.86 4.68 7.40
CA ASP A 361 16.58 5.38 7.50
C ASP A 361 16.55 6.18 8.81
N LEU A 362 15.83 7.28 8.80
CA LEU A 362 15.69 8.16 9.97
C LEU A 362 15.18 7.39 11.18
N ASN A 363 15.84 7.54 12.33
CA ASN A 363 15.51 6.86 13.59
C ASN A 363 15.54 5.32 13.52
N CYS A 364 16.20 4.73 12.51
CA CYS A 364 16.35 3.28 12.35
C CYS A 364 17.80 2.81 12.51
N GLU A 365 18.60 3.47 13.34
CA GLU A 365 20.01 3.14 13.57
C GLU A 365 20.16 1.68 14.03
N GLY A 366 21.05 0.94 13.39
CA GLY A 366 21.25 -0.48 13.64
C GLY A 366 20.13 -1.41 13.15
N CYS A 367 19.13 -0.93 12.43
CA CYS A 367 17.93 -1.70 12.14
C CYS A 367 18.04 -2.60 10.92
N LEU A 368 17.47 -3.80 11.08
CA LEU A 368 17.21 -4.80 10.05
C LEU A 368 15.70 -5.02 9.95
N ARG A 369 15.12 -4.86 8.76
CA ARG A 369 13.74 -5.28 8.52
C ARG A 369 13.73 -6.74 8.09
N ILE A 370 13.02 -7.57 8.83
CA ILE A 370 12.96 -9.02 8.67
C ILE A 370 11.52 -9.41 8.37
N THR A 371 11.27 -9.97 7.20
CA THR A 371 9.96 -10.55 6.86
C THR A 371 9.76 -11.86 7.63
N ILE A 372 8.57 -12.07 8.16
CA ILE A 372 8.19 -13.29 8.86
C ILE A 372 7.87 -14.38 7.82
N GLY A 373 8.64 -15.46 7.85
CA GLY A 373 8.49 -16.63 6.99
C GLY A 373 7.67 -17.75 7.62
N THR A 374 7.82 -18.95 7.07
CA THR A 374 7.31 -20.20 7.69
C THR A 374 8.06 -20.51 8.98
N HIS A 375 7.58 -21.49 9.73
CA HIS A 375 8.27 -21.94 10.95
C HIS A 375 9.72 -22.36 10.67
N GLU A 376 9.93 -23.12 9.61
CA GLU A 376 11.23 -23.65 9.18
C GLU A 376 12.16 -22.51 8.73
N GLU A 377 11.67 -21.57 7.92
CA GLU A 377 12.43 -20.40 7.48
C GLU A 377 12.84 -19.52 8.66
N ASN A 378 11.93 -19.30 9.60
CA ASN A 378 12.21 -18.53 10.81
C ASN A 378 13.23 -19.21 11.72
N ALA A 379 13.17 -20.55 11.86
CA ALA A 379 14.16 -21.31 12.61
C ALA A 379 15.56 -21.21 12.00
N LEU A 380 15.67 -21.32 10.68
CA LEU A 380 16.93 -21.12 9.96
C LEU A 380 17.46 -19.70 10.09
N LEU A 381 16.59 -18.69 9.97
CA LEU A 381 16.93 -17.29 10.15
C LEU A 381 17.56 -17.05 11.53
N LEU A 382 16.90 -17.48 12.60
CA LEU A 382 17.32 -17.27 13.99
C LEU A 382 18.67 -17.91 14.29
N ALA A 383 18.82 -19.21 13.91
CA ALA A 383 20.07 -19.93 14.10
C ALA A 383 21.26 -19.32 13.34
N ASN A 384 21.02 -18.73 12.17
CA ASN A 384 22.07 -18.12 11.37
C ASN A 384 22.38 -16.68 11.80
N ILE A 385 21.39 -15.88 12.23
CA ILE A 385 21.65 -14.55 12.80
C ILE A 385 22.56 -14.68 14.03
N GLU A 386 22.29 -15.63 14.92
CA GLU A 386 23.10 -15.87 16.13
C GLU A 386 24.57 -16.22 15.79
N LYS A 387 24.76 -17.16 14.84
CA LYS A 387 26.10 -17.55 14.37
C LYS A 387 26.85 -16.38 13.73
N VAL A 388 26.18 -15.61 12.89
CA VAL A 388 26.78 -14.46 12.20
C VAL A 388 27.18 -13.38 13.19
N LEU A 389 26.31 -13.03 14.13
CA LEU A 389 26.62 -12.05 15.19
C LEU A 389 27.81 -12.51 16.04
N SER A 390 27.80 -13.76 16.50
CA SER A 390 28.93 -14.33 17.27
C SER A 390 30.25 -14.31 16.52
N SER A 391 30.24 -14.37 15.17
CA SER A 391 31.45 -14.29 14.36
C SER A 391 31.95 -12.86 14.10
N LEU A 392 31.12 -11.86 14.39
CA LEU A 392 31.41 -10.44 14.17
C LEU A 392 31.73 -9.67 15.46
N GLN A 393 31.34 -10.22 16.58
CA GLN A 393 31.58 -9.69 17.92
C GLN A 393 32.70 -10.45 18.62
#